data_6af5accc9a8210fe5acbe2aac508d136
#
_entry.id   6af5accc9a8210fe5acbe2aac508d136
#
_cell.length_a   1.000
_cell.length_b   1.000
_cell.length_c   1.000
_cell.angle_alpha   90.00
_cell.angle_beta   90.00
_cell.angle_gamma   90.00
#
_symmetry.space_group_name_H-M   'P 1'
#
loop_
_entity.id
_entity.type
_entity.pdbx_description
1 polymer ?
#
loop_
_entity_poly.entity_id
_entity_poly.type
_entity_poly.pdbx_seq_one_letter_code
_entity_poly.pdbx_strand_id
1 'polypeptide(L)'
;MKERGEAGIIPDSTAPHTPHIKFDDDDHRLILETRERLKKFGADYGPWSIYYALVDENNRLDGPSRSTIARVLSVHGVTEENARKRPRSSLKRFARGAANELWQIDAMIYSLFDLHHTQITIYQVIDDATRLDVGTQAFATHENGTDARTVLDQAMKNYGVPQEILSDNGDAFATYHRGYLSQTEVWLASLGVVSIAGFVPTTQGKDERSHKTLTAFLDARHPTSLQEVTRFLVDYRHHYNTRRRHQGLVKGRFHLTPQEAWEAFPKAEPPTSPVNPDVLWNKIATYYKDTIADSAGPAGAATPTDPHSTTSASHQDTISTAPPSVSPSLPTIPGQNPWGLPAETTIDNNGVVSVCGTRVELTPFVWTP
;
A
#
# COMPACT_ATOMS: atom_id res chain seq x y z
N MET A 1 -31.00 8.76 -56.43
CA MET A 1 -30.98 7.27 -56.56
C MET A 1 -30.59 6.78 -57.95
N LYS A 2 -30.98 7.46 -59.02
CA LYS A 2 -30.68 6.98 -60.41
C LYS A 2 -29.22 7.14 -60.82
N GLU A 3 -28.42 7.98 -60.17
CA GLU A 3 -27.03 8.24 -60.58
C GLU A 3 -25.97 7.43 -59.81
N ARG A 4 -26.30 6.88 -58.64
CA ARG A 4 -25.33 6.16 -57.79
C ARG A 4 -25.61 4.66 -57.61
N GLY A 5 -26.70 4.13 -58.20
CA GLY A 5 -27.07 2.72 -58.07
C GLY A 5 -27.16 2.28 -56.58
N GLU A 6 -26.70 1.05 -56.27
CA GLU A 6 -26.71 0.49 -54.92
C GLU A 6 -25.86 1.32 -53.91
N ALA A 7 -24.82 2.02 -54.38
CA ALA A 7 -24.00 2.92 -53.53
C ALA A 7 -24.79 4.13 -53.00
N GLY A 8 -25.92 4.48 -53.60
CA GLY A 8 -26.83 5.53 -53.12
C GLY A 8 -27.66 5.15 -51.89
N ILE A 9 -27.62 3.90 -51.48
CA ILE A 9 -28.30 3.38 -50.27
C ILE A 9 -27.45 3.66 -49.01
N ILE A 10 -26.15 3.76 -49.18
CA ILE A 10 -25.25 4.08 -48.08
C ILE A 10 -25.29 5.61 -47.85
N PRO A 11 -25.75 6.09 -46.67
CA PRO A 11 -25.76 7.52 -46.38
C PRO A 11 -24.35 8.09 -46.47
N ASP A 12 -24.25 9.25 -47.08
CA ASP A 12 -22.98 9.98 -47.13
C ASP A 12 -22.51 10.31 -45.71
N SER A 13 -21.19 10.30 -45.51
CA SER A 13 -20.61 10.68 -44.22
C SER A 13 -21.03 12.11 -43.84
N THR A 14 -21.55 12.27 -42.64
CA THR A 14 -21.87 13.59 -42.07
C THR A 14 -20.63 14.28 -41.50
N ALA A 15 -19.46 13.67 -41.61
CA ALA A 15 -18.21 14.25 -41.16
C ALA A 15 -17.87 15.49 -42.02
N PRO A 16 -17.33 16.57 -41.40
CA PRO A 16 -16.91 17.73 -42.18
C PRO A 16 -15.81 17.35 -43.17
N HIS A 17 -15.90 17.88 -44.41
CA HIS A 17 -14.92 17.62 -45.49
C HIS A 17 -13.49 18.08 -45.08
N THR A 18 -13.39 19.12 -44.26
CA THR A 18 -12.14 19.58 -43.68
C THR A 18 -12.29 19.53 -42.17
N PRO A 19 -11.80 18.49 -41.49
CA PRO A 19 -11.85 18.41 -40.05
C PRO A 19 -11.02 19.53 -39.45
N HIS A 20 -11.59 20.23 -38.45
CA HIS A 20 -10.86 21.24 -37.72
C HIS A 20 -9.83 20.53 -36.83
N ILE A 21 -8.55 20.58 -37.25
CA ILE A 21 -7.43 20.04 -36.46
C ILE A 21 -7.08 21.10 -35.40
N LYS A 22 -7.49 20.86 -34.16
CA LYS A 22 -7.20 21.76 -33.04
C LYS A 22 -5.77 21.56 -32.51
N PHE A 23 -5.22 20.38 -32.65
CA PHE A 23 -3.91 19.98 -32.16
C PHE A 23 -3.12 19.39 -33.33
N ASP A 24 -1.94 19.95 -33.58
CA ASP A 24 -1.09 19.62 -34.73
C ASP A 24 0.01 18.58 -34.37
N ASP A 25 0.93 18.36 -35.31
CA ASP A 25 2.03 17.40 -35.13
C ASP A 25 3.01 17.84 -34.03
N ASP A 26 3.13 19.14 -33.77
CA ASP A 26 3.96 19.67 -32.69
C ASP A 26 3.35 19.36 -31.32
N ASP A 27 2.03 19.44 -31.20
CA ASP A 27 1.32 19.03 -30.00
C ASP A 27 1.46 17.52 -29.76
N HIS A 28 1.39 16.70 -30.83
CA HIS A 28 1.61 15.26 -30.75
C HIS A 28 3.02 14.93 -30.27
N ARG A 29 4.03 15.60 -30.82
CA ARG A 29 5.42 15.44 -30.42
C ARG A 29 5.62 15.83 -28.95
N LEU A 30 5.07 16.94 -28.51
CA LEU A 30 5.16 17.38 -27.11
C LEU A 30 4.54 16.37 -26.13
N ILE A 31 3.42 15.74 -26.49
CA ILE A 31 2.79 14.68 -25.70
C ILE A 31 3.74 13.48 -25.54
N LEU A 32 4.37 13.05 -26.64
CA LEU A 32 5.28 11.91 -26.65
C LEU A 32 6.57 12.19 -25.88
N GLU A 33 7.15 13.36 -26.07
CA GLU A 33 8.35 13.82 -25.33
C GLU A 33 8.06 13.90 -23.82
N THR A 34 6.92 14.46 -23.44
CA THR A 34 6.50 14.54 -22.04
C THR A 34 6.33 13.14 -21.45
N ARG A 35 5.74 12.21 -22.19
CA ARG A 35 5.62 10.83 -21.75
C ARG A 35 6.98 10.17 -21.50
N GLU A 36 7.91 10.28 -22.43
CA GLU A 36 9.24 9.70 -22.30
C GLU A 36 10.05 10.34 -21.16
N ARG A 37 9.90 11.63 -20.95
CA ARG A 37 10.52 12.34 -19.82
C ARG A 37 9.98 11.85 -18.48
N LEU A 38 8.65 11.73 -18.33
CA LEU A 38 8.02 11.18 -17.13
C LEU A 38 8.45 9.74 -16.86
N LYS A 39 8.52 8.91 -17.91
CA LYS A 39 8.98 7.52 -17.83
C LYS A 39 10.44 7.44 -17.37
N LYS A 40 11.34 8.23 -17.95
CA LYS A 40 12.75 8.33 -17.52
C LYS A 40 12.90 8.81 -16.08
N PHE A 41 12.02 9.67 -15.62
CA PHE A 41 12.01 10.15 -14.25
C PHE A 41 11.50 9.08 -13.26
N GLY A 42 10.87 8.01 -13.73
CA GLY A 42 10.22 6.99 -12.89
C GLY A 42 8.88 7.43 -12.32
N ALA A 43 8.22 8.43 -12.94
CA ALA A 43 6.88 8.88 -12.56
C ALA A 43 5.78 8.17 -13.36
N ASP A 44 4.52 8.34 -12.93
CA ASP A 44 3.37 7.92 -13.73
C ASP A 44 3.39 8.66 -15.10
N TYR A 45 3.27 7.94 -16.22
CA TYR A 45 3.32 8.48 -17.59
C TYR A 45 2.06 8.20 -18.41
N GLY A 46 0.93 8.03 -17.72
CA GLY A 46 -0.39 7.87 -18.34
C GLY A 46 -1.02 9.20 -18.78
N PRO A 47 -2.17 9.18 -19.48
CA PRO A 47 -2.81 10.38 -20.03
C PRO A 47 -3.09 11.48 -19.00
N TRP A 48 -3.43 11.14 -17.76
CA TRP A 48 -3.62 12.12 -16.70
C TRP A 48 -2.32 12.78 -16.26
N SER A 49 -1.26 11.99 -16.11
CA SER A 49 0.05 12.51 -15.69
C SER A 49 0.64 13.43 -16.75
N ILE A 50 0.51 13.08 -18.03
CA ILE A 50 0.90 13.91 -19.15
C ILE A 50 0.08 15.21 -19.17
N TYR A 51 -1.25 15.13 -19.01
CA TYR A 51 -2.12 16.30 -18.95
C TYR A 51 -1.66 17.29 -17.89
N TYR A 52 -1.43 16.82 -16.65
CA TYR A 52 -0.99 17.68 -15.57
C TYR A 52 0.44 18.20 -15.74
N ALA A 53 1.34 17.42 -16.30
CA ALA A 53 2.68 17.91 -16.64
C ALA A 53 2.63 19.06 -17.66
N LEU A 54 1.77 18.97 -18.68
CA LEU A 54 1.58 20.04 -19.65
C LEU A 54 0.94 21.28 -19.03
N VAL A 55 -0.01 21.10 -18.11
CA VAL A 55 -0.65 22.24 -17.39
C VAL A 55 0.32 22.90 -16.44
N ASP A 56 1.00 22.13 -15.60
CA ASP A 56 1.83 22.66 -14.51
C ASP A 56 3.15 23.26 -15.02
N GLU A 57 3.75 22.67 -16.09
CA GLU A 57 5.05 23.10 -16.60
C GLU A 57 4.96 24.13 -17.71
N ASN A 58 3.94 24.02 -18.57
CA ASN A 58 3.79 24.90 -19.72
C ASN A 58 2.65 25.93 -19.56
N ASN A 59 1.97 25.95 -18.42
CA ASN A 59 0.79 26.77 -18.14
C ASN A 59 -0.30 26.66 -19.23
N ARG A 60 -0.44 25.46 -19.84
CA ARG A 60 -1.33 25.21 -20.97
C ARG A 60 -2.72 24.71 -20.52
N LEU A 61 -3.51 25.63 -19.95
CA LEU A 61 -4.91 25.33 -19.60
C LEU A 61 -5.80 25.00 -20.81
N ASP A 62 -5.44 25.51 -21.98
CA ASP A 62 -6.09 25.29 -23.29
C ASP A 62 -5.52 24.09 -24.06
N GLY A 63 -4.61 23.35 -23.46
CA GLY A 63 -3.94 22.18 -24.04
C GLY A 63 -4.87 21.00 -24.33
N PRO A 64 -4.31 19.93 -24.87
CA PRO A 64 -5.07 18.74 -25.24
C PRO A 64 -5.72 18.08 -24.02
N SER A 65 -7.00 17.72 -24.16
CA SER A 65 -7.73 17.02 -23.10
C SER A 65 -7.12 15.62 -22.83
N ARG A 66 -7.39 15.06 -21.64
CA ARG A 66 -6.98 13.68 -21.32
C ARG A 66 -7.38 12.68 -22.43
N SER A 67 -8.58 12.85 -23.01
CA SER A 67 -9.08 11.95 -24.06
C SER A 67 -8.31 12.12 -25.37
N THR A 68 -7.94 13.37 -25.72
CA THR A 68 -7.07 13.66 -26.85
C THR A 68 -5.69 13.02 -26.67
N ILE A 69 -5.08 13.21 -25.50
CA ILE A 69 -3.80 12.60 -25.15
C ILE A 69 -3.87 11.07 -25.26
N ALA A 70 -4.92 10.45 -24.70
CA ALA A 70 -5.10 8.98 -24.80
C ALA A 70 -5.19 8.51 -26.26
N ARG A 71 -5.87 9.26 -27.14
CA ARG A 71 -5.98 8.95 -28.55
C ARG A 71 -4.63 9.09 -29.27
N VAL A 72 -3.88 10.16 -29.00
CA VAL A 72 -2.53 10.35 -29.57
C VAL A 72 -1.63 9.18 -29.19
N LEU A 73 -1.57 8.80 -27.90
CA LEU A 73 -0.77 7.67 -27.44
C LEU A 73 -1.18 6.35 -28.11
N SER A 74 -2.48 6.14 -28.34
CA SER A 74 -2.99 4.95 -29.02
C SER A 74 -2.60 4.92 -30.50
N VAL A 75 -2.75 6.04 -31.22
CA VAL A 75 -2.37 6.15 -32.64
C VAL A 75 -0.87 5.89 -32.84
N HIS A 76 -0.04 6.35 -31.94
CA HIS A 76 1.41 6.11 -31.98
C HIS A 76 1.85 4.75 -31.41
N GLY A 77 0.90 3.87 -31.02
CA GLY A 77 1.19 2.50 -30.58
C GLY A 77 1.98 2.40 -29.27
N VAL A 78 2.04 3.49 -28.47
CA VAL A 78 2.80 3.52 -27.21
C VAL A 78 1.96 3.12 -25.99
N THR A 79 0.73 2.66 -26.18
CA THR A 79 -0.16 2.15 -25.14
C THR A 79 -0.25 0.63 -25.23
N GLU A 80 0.10 -0.06 -24.14
CA GLU A 80 -0.11 -1.51 -24.03
C GLU A 80 -1.53 -1.79 -23.54
N GLU A 81 -2.20 -2.76 -24.18
CA GLU A 81 -3.47 -3.28 -23.69
C GLU A 81 -3.23 -4.10 -22.42
N ASN A 82 -3.82 -3.67 -21.32
CA ASN A 82 -3.77 -4.42 -20.07
C ASN A 82 -4.98 -5.37 -19.99
N ALA A 83 -4.80 -6.61 -20.44
CA ALA A 83 -5.82 -7.67 -20.42
C ALA A 83 -6.37 -7.99 -19.00
N ARG A 84 -5.67 -7.58 -17.93
CA ARG A 84 -6.09 -7.78 -16.54
C ARG A 84 -6.90 -6.62 -15.95
N LYS A 85 -7.25 -5.62 -16.75
CA LYS A 85 -7.97 -4.44 -16.27
C LYS A 85 -9.42 -4.78 -15.94
N ARG A 86 -9.72 -4.91 -14.65
CA ARG A 86 -11.10 -5.10 -14.17
C ARG A 86 -11.90 -3.78 -14.22
N PRO A 87 -13.23 -3.83 -14.47
CA PRO A 87 -14.09 -2.65 -14.40
C PRO A 87 -13.99 -1.96 -13.05
N ARG A 88 -13.87 -0.63 -13.04
CA ARG A 88 -13.77 0.18 -11.80
C ARG A 88 -14.99 0.08 -10.89
N SER A 89 -16.14 -0.28 -11.42
CA SER A 89 -17.41 -0.45 -10.67
C SER A 89 -17.38 -1.62 -9.68
N SER A 90 -16.45 -2.57 -9.81
CA SER A 90 -16.33 -3.73 -8.90
C SER A 90 -15.52 -3.44 -7.63
N LEU A 91 -14.91 -2.25 -7.50
CA LEU A 91 -14.05 -1.90 -6.37
C LEU A 91 -14.78 -0.92 -5.45
N LYS A 92 -15.28 -1.41 -4.31
CA LYS A 92 -15.69 -0.54 -3.21
C LYS A 92 -14.46 0.23 -2.71
N ARG A 93 -14.47 1.56 -2.86
CA ARG A 93 -13.39 2.42 -2.35
C ARG A 93 -13.73 2.78 -0.90
N PHE A 94 -12.89 2.35 0.01
CA PHE A 94 -12.87 2.84 1.37
C PHE A 94 -11.86 3.97 1.45
N ALA A 95 -12.25 5.14 1.93
CA ALA A 95 -11.36 6.24 2.26
C ALA A 95 -11.95 7.00 3.45
N ARG A 96 -11.10 7.36 4.40
CA ARG A 96 -11.47 8.19 5.54
C ARG A 96 -11.79 9.61 5.08
N GLY A 97 -12.53 10.36 5.91
CA GLY A 97 -12.98 11.70 5.60
C GLY A 97 -12.02 12.80 6.04
N ALA A 98 -11.19 12.54 7.04
CA ALA A 98 -10.27 13.51 7.63
C ALA A 98 -8.83 13.03 7.59
N ALA A 99 -7.88 13.95 7.42
CA ALA A 99 -6.46 13.70 7.61
C ALA A 99 -6.19 13.31 9.08
N ASN A 100 -5.20 12.47 9.32
CA ASN A 100 -4.89 11.90 10.65
C ASN A 100 -6.00 11.02 11.27
N GLU A 101 -7.05 10.69 10.54
CA GLU A 101 -8.03 9.71 11.00
C GLU A 101 -7.45 8.30 10.91
N LEU A 102 -6.80 7.96 9.79
CA LEU A 102 -6.17 6.67 9.55
C LEU A 102 -4.90 6.84 8.74
N TRP A 103 -3.79 6.28 9.23
CA TRP A 103 -2.59 6.07 8.43
C TRP A 103 -2.44 4.60 8.05
N GLN A 104 -1.90 4.34 6.87
CA GLN A 104 -1.53 3.01 6.41
C GLN A 104 -0.01 2.91 6.41
N ILE A 105 0.53 1.88 7.08
CA ILE A 105 1.95 1.55 7.03
C ILE A 105 2.14 0.22 6.34
N ASP A 106 3.12 0.17 5.44
CA ASP A 106 3.50 -1.06 4.75
C ASP A 106 5.01 -1.11 4.57
N ALA A 107 5.56 -2.32 4.49
CA ALA A 107 6.96 -2.58 4.29
C ALA A 107 7.18 -3.29 2.97
N MET A 108 8.22 -2.90 2.24
CA MET A 108 8.63 -3.58 1.01
C MET A 108 10.11 -3.92 1.04
N ILE A 109 10.46 -5.08 0.49
CA ILE A 109 11.84 -5.44 0.23
C ILE A 109 12.23 -4.85 -1.13
N TYR A 110 13.36 -4.13 -1.15
CA TYR A 110 13.92 -3.58 -2.36
C TYR A 110 15.35 -4.09 -2.55
N SER A 111 15.69 -4.53 -3.78
CA SER A 111 17.03 -4.99 -4.13
C SER A 111 17.83 -3.87 -4.77
N LEU A 112 19.00 -3.57 -4.22
CA LEU A 112 19.92 -2.58 -4.75
C LEU A 112 20.50 -3.04 -6.09
N PHE A 113 20.95 -2.08 -6.91
CA PHE A 113 21.68 -2.34 -8.16
C PHE A 113 23.19 -2.52 -7.95
N ASP A 114 23.58 -3.01 -6.77
CA ASP A 114 24.95 -3.42 -6.48
C ASP A 114 25.26 -4.84 -7.00
N LEU A 115 26.52 -5.27 -6.90
CA LEU A 115 26.96 -6.58 -7.38
C LEU A 115 26.29 -7.77 -6.67
N HIS A 116 25.78 -7.55 -5.47
CA HIS A 116 25.20 -8.59 -4.62
C HIS A 116 23.67 -8.55 -4.60
N HIS A 117 23.04 -7.59 -5.27
CA HIS A 117 21.62 -7.33 -5.16
C HIS A 117 21.15 -7.26 -3.71
N THR A 118 21.93 -6.50 -2.90
CA THR A 118 21.68 -6.35 -1.46
C THR A 118 20.24 -5.93 -1.21
N GLN A 119 19.55 -6.70 -0.39
CA GLN A 119 18.17 -6.40 0.00
C GLN A 119 18.14 -5.43 1.16
N ILE A 120 17.25 -4.45 1.04
CA ILE A 120 16.92 -3.49 2.09
C ILE A 120 15.41 -3.48 2.31
N THR A 121 14.98 -3.04 3.48
CA THR A 121 13.56 -2.86 3.78
C THR A 121 13.21 -1.37 3.72
N ILE A 122 12.13 -1.04 3.00
CA ILE A 122 11.60 0.32 2.91
C ILE A 122 10.21 0.30 3.55
N TYR A 123 10.02 1.13 4.57
CA TYR A 123 8.71 1.38 5.16
C TYR A 123 8.12 2.64 4.57
N GLN A 124 6.82 2.59 4.23
CA GLN A 124 6.07 3.74 3.75
C GLN A 124 4.81 3.93 4.59
N VAL A 125 4.55 5.17 4.99
CA VAL A 125 3.36 5.56 5.76
C VAL A 125 2.56 6.58 4.97
N ILE A 126 1.31 6.24 4.66
CA ILE A 126 0.39 7.05 3.84
C ILE A 126 -0.84 7.41 4.66
N ASP A 127 -1.21 8.69 4.68
CA ASP A 127 -2.51 9.12 5.20
C ASP A 127 -3.64 8.65 4.27
N ASP A 128 -4.64 7.97 4.81
CA ASP A 128 -5.70 7.33 4.01
C ASP A 128 -6.63 8.34 3.32
N ALA A 129 -6.92 9.46 3.97
CA ALA A 129 -7.82 10.48 3.43
C ALA A 129 -7.16 11.29 2.31
N THR A 130 -5.95 11.77 2.56
CA THR A 130 -5.25 12.74 1.69
C THR A 130 -4.25 12.08 0.75
N ARG A 131 -3.91 10.80 0.97
CA ARG A 131 -2.84 10.10 0.26
C ARG A 131 -1.45 10.70 0.48
N LEU A 132 -1.29 11.56 1.49
CA LEU A 132 0.01 12.14 1.81
C LEU A 132 0.96 11.05 2.28
N ASP A 133 2.15 10.99 1.71
CA ASP A 133 3.27 10.23 2.25
C ASP A 133 3.80 10.99 3.47
N VAL A 134 3.41 10.57 4.66
CA VAL A 134 3.83 11.18 5.93
C VAL A 134 5.17 10.64 6.41
N GLY A 135 5.61 9.48 5.90
CA GLY A 135 6.89 8.89 6.27
C GLY A 135 7.32 7.79 5.32
N THR A 136 8.53 7.89 4.76
CA THR A 136 9.16 6.82 3.99
C THR A 136 10.62 6.76 4.35
N GLN A 137 11.10 5.61 4.83
CA GLN A 137 12.50 5.39 5.22
C GLN A 137 12.99 4.00 4.83
N ALA A 138 14.29 3.88 4.59
CA ALA A 138 14.94 2.63 4.21
C ALA A 138 15.93 2.17 5.28
N PHE A 139 16.02 0.86 5.50
CA PHE A 139 16.88 0.22 6.50
C PHE A 139 17.61 -0.98 5.90
N ALA A 140 18.83 -1.24 6.39
CA ALA A 140 19.61 -2.42 5.98
C ALA A 140 19.13 -3.72 6.65
N THR A 141 18.23 -3.62 7.60
CA THR A 141 17.67 -4.73 8.38
C THR A 141 16.50 -5.37 7.65
N HIS A 142 16.22 -6.63 7.94
CA HIS A 142 14.94 -7.23 7.59
C HIS A 142 13.79 -6.52 8.31
N GLU A 143 12.58 -6.70 7.80
CA GLU A 143 11.37 -6.14 8.39
C GLU A 143 11.28 -6.45 9.90
N ASN A 144 11.10 -5.40 10.70
CA ASN A 144 11.02 -5.50 12.16
C ASN A 144 10.26 -4.32 12.78
N GLY A 145 9.72 -4.54 14.00
CA GLY A 145 8.91 -3.54 14.70
C GLY A 145 9.70 -2.31 15.19
N THR A 146 11.01 -2.39 15.36
CA THR A 146 11.82 -1.25 15.82
C THR A 146 11.95 -0.19 14.74
N ASP A 147 12.25 -0.62 13.52
CA ASP A 147 12.34 0.27 12.36
C ASP A 147 10.97 0.86 12.02
N ALA A 148 9.92 0.03 12.06
CA ALA A 148 8.55 0.48 11.87
C ALA A 148 8.16 1.59 12.86
N ARG A 149 8.46 1.42 14.16
CA ARG A 149 8.22 2.45 15.19
C ARG A 149 9.04 3.70 14.94
N THR A 150 10.28 3.57 14.47
CA THR A 150 11.13 4.72 14.14
C THR A 150 10.52 5.59 13.05
N VAL A 151 10.00 4.95 11.99
CA VAL A 151 9.33 5.67 10.88
C VAL A 151 8.04 6.33 11.36
N LEU A 152 7.23 5.61 12.14
CA LEU A 152 5.98 6.14 12.69
C LEU A 152 6.22 7.30 13.66
N ASP A 153 7.18 7.18 14.57
CA ASP A 153 7.53 8.23 15.52
C ASP A 153 7.97 9.52 14.80
N GLN A 154 8.82 9.38 13.78
CA GLN A 154 9.25 10.53 12.98
C GLN A 154 8.09 11.14 12.19
N ALA A 155 7.19 10.33 11.64
CA ALA A 155 6.00 10.79 10.94
C ALA A 155 5.06 11.55 11.90
N MET A 156 4.82 11.00 13.10
CA MET A 156 3.98 11.64 14.14
C MET A 156 4.54 12.97 14.61
N LYS A 157 5.85 13.10 14.75
CA LYS A 157 6.51 14.37 15.10
C LYS A 157 6.28 15.45 14.04
N ASN A 158 6.20 15.07 12.76
CA ASN A 158 6.07 16.02 11.66
C ASN A 158 4.61 16.36 11.32
N TYR A 159 3.68 15.42 11.47
CA TYR A 159 2.31 15.53 10.98
C TYR A 159 1.22 15.38 12.05
N GLY A 160 1.62 15.12 13.30
CA GLY A 160 0.70 14.85 14.41
C GLY A 160 0.37 13.36 14.56
N VAL A 161 -0.22 12.99 15.68
CA VAL A 161 -0.56 11.60 16.01
C VAL A 161 -1.89 11.23 15.37
N PRO A 162 -1.98 10.16 14.55
CA PRO A 162 -3.23 9.72 13.96
C PRO A 162 -4.12 9.00 14.99
N GLN A 163 -5.41 8.86 14.68
CA GLN A 163 -6.32 8.08 15.53
C GLN A 163 -6.14 6.58 15.35
N GLU A 164 -5.88 6.15 14.11
CA GLU A 164 -5.77 4.74 13.75
C GLU A 164 -4.58 4.50 12.84
N ILE A 165 -3.97 3.32 12.94
CA ILE A 165 -2.96 2.82 12.00
C ILE A 165 -3.39 1.46 11.47
N LEU A 166 -3.47 1.36 10.14
CA LEU A 166 -3.67 0.12 9.41
C LEU A 166 -2.32 -0.40 8.94
N SER A 167 -2.03 -1.65 9.28
CA SER A 167 -0.86 -2.38 8.77
C SER A 167 -1.29 -3.69 8.13
N ASP A 168 -0.39 -4.32 7.39
CA ASP A 168 -0.55 -5.72 7.04
C ASP A 168 -0.40 -6.64 8.27
N ASN A 169 -0.52 -7.95 8.07
CA ASN A 169 -0.37 -8.96 9.13
C ASN A 169 1.09 -9.39 9.34
N GLY A 170 2.06 -8.57 8.92
CA GLY A 170 3.47 -8.82 9.16
C GLY A 170 3.81 -8.78 10.64
N ASP A 171 4.76 -9.61 11.09
CA ASP A 171 5.16 -9.72 12.49
C ASP A 171 5.70 -8.41 13.09
N ALA A 172 6.16 -7.50 12.24
CA ALA A 172 6.62 -6.17 12.62
C ALA A 172 5.49 -5.28 13.15
N PHE A 173 4.26 -5.53 12.71
CA PHE A 173 3.13 -4.64 12.93
C PHE A 173 2.05 -5.27 13.79
N ALA A 174 1.55 -6.45 13.40
CA ALA A 174 0.36 -7.05 13.98
C ALA A 174 0.58 -8.55 14.23
N THR A 175 0.42 -8.97 15.49
CA THR A 175 0.64 -10.36 15.93
C THR A 175 -0.62 -11.01 16.50
N TYR A 176 -1.79 -10.39 16.31
CA TYR A 176 -3.06 -10.91 16.81
C TYR A 176 -3.31 -12.38 16.44
N HIS A 177 -2.97 -12.78 15.21
CA HIS A 177 -3.12 -14.17 14.75
C HIS A 177 -2.25 -15.16 15.53
N ARG A 178 -1.23 -14.68 16.25
CA ARG A 178 -0.37 -15.49 17.16
C ARG A 178 -0.86 -15.50 18.60
N GLY A 179 -1.94 -14.79 18.93
CA GLY A 179 -2.55 -14.75 20.24
C GLY A 179 -1.93 -13.75 21.21
N TYR A 180 -1.17 -12.75 20.75
CA TYR A 180 -0.62 -11.67 21.56
C TYR A 180 -0.53 -10.35 20.78
N LEU A 181 -0.34 -9.24 21.49
CA LEU A 181 -0.07 -7.93 20.89
C LEU A 181 1.44 -7.75 20.68
N SER A 182 1.83 -7.22 19.53
CA SER A 182 3.21 -6.84 19.24
C SER A 182 3.64 -5.63 20.09
N GLN A 183 4.94 -5.42 20.24
CA GLN A 183 5.47 -4.20 20.87
C GLN A 183 5.01 -2.93 20.13
N THR A 184 4.86 -3.01 18.81
CA THR A 184 4.36 -1.88 18.01
C THR A 184 2.92 -1.55 18.37
N GLU A 185 2.03 -2.55 18.50
CA GLU A 185 0.65 -2.35 18.91
C GLU A 185 0.53 -1.80 20.33
N VAL A 186 1.32 -2.31 21.27
CA VAL A 186 1.37 -1.82 22.68
C VAL A 186 1.88 -0.38 22.73
N TRP A 187 2.94 -0.06 21.97
CA TRP A 187 3.46 1.30 21.88
C TRP A 187 2.44 2.27 21.30
N LEU A 188 1.75 1.91 20.21
CA LEU A 188 0.68 2.71 19.61
C LEU A 188 -0.47 2.93 20.60
N ALA A 189 -0.90 1.89 21.30
CA ALA A 189 -1.93 1.99 22.33
C ALA A 189 -1.53 2.96 23.46
N SER A 190 -0.25 3.01 23.85
CA SER A 190 0.25 3.97 24.83
C SER A 190 0.13 5.43 24.37
N LEU A 191 0.15 5.67 23.07
CA LEU A 191 -0.08 6.97 22.43
C LEU A 191 -1.57 7.27 22.18
N GLY A 192 -2.46 6.33 22.50
CA GLY A 192 -3.90 6.45 22.21
C GLY A 192 -4.29 6.02 20.80
N VAL A 193 -3.37 5.49 20.02
CA VAL A 193 -3.59 5.08 18.63
C VAL A 193 -4.13 3.65 18.58
N VAL A 194 -5.18 3.44 17.78
CA VAL A 194 -5.76 2.11 17.57
C VAL A 194 -5.10 1.43 16.38
N SER A 195 -4.48 0.27 16.61
CA SER A 195 -3.97 -0.58 15.54
C SER A 195 -5.08 -1.37 14.89
N ILE A 196 -5.10 -1.38 13.56
CA ILE A 196 -6.01 -2.18 12.74
C ILE A 196 -5.16 -3.10 11.86
N ALA A 197 -5.35 -4.41 11.98
CA ALA A 197 -4.70 -5.37 11.11
C ALA A 197 -5.50 -5.54 9.80
N GLY A 198 -4.83 -5.47 8.66
CA GLY A 198 -5.45 -5.61 7.34
C GLY A 198 -5.69 -7.08 6.98
N PHE A 199 -6.90 -7.59 7.18
CA PHE A 199 -7.26 -8.98 6.86
C PHE A 199 -7.90 -9.18 5.48
N VAL A 200 -8.18 -8.09 4.74
CA VAL A 200 -8.90 -8.18 3.47
C VAL A 200 -8.01 -7.76 2.31
N PRO A 201 -7.96 -8.56 1.22
CA PRO A 201 -7.21 -8.22 0.01
C PRO A 201 -7.56 -6.86 -0.60
N THR A 202 -8.74 -6.33 -0.32
CA THR A 202 -9.19 -5.02 -0.81
C THR A 202 -8.52 -3.83 -0.12
N THR A 203 -7.99 -4.01 1.09
CA THR A 203 -7.20 -3.00 1.80
C THR A 203 -5.76 -2.95 1.28
N GLN A 204 -5.18 -4.09 0.89
CA GLN A 204 -3.82 -4.21 0.34
C GLN A 204 -3.67 -3.64 -1.08
N GLY A 205 -4.75 -3.52 -1.86
CA GLY A 205 -4.68 -3.01 -3.24
C GLY A 205 -4.27 -1.53 -3.37
N LYS A 206 -4.28 -0.76 -2.28
CA LYS A 206 -3.79 0.62 -2.23
C LYS A 206 -2.26 0.65 -2.07
N ASP A 207 -1.74 -0.20 -1.21
CA ASP A 207 -0.33 -0.29 -0.86
C ASP A 207 0.48 -0.87 -2.02
N GLU A 208 -0.02 -1.93 -2.67
CA GLU A 208 0.58 -2.48 -3.90
C GLU A 208 0.80 -1.42 -4.98
N ARG A 209 -0.14 -0.48 -5.14
CA ARG A 209 0.01 0.60 -6.12
C ARG A 209 1.02 1.66 -5.70
N SER A 210 1.10 1.95 -4.41
CA SER A 210 2.09 2.86 -3.84
C SER A 210 3.50 2.30 -4.02
N HIS A 211 3.71 1.03 -3.69
CA HIS A 211 4.97 0.33 -3.88
C HIS A 211 5.43 0.30 -5.34
N LYS A 212 4.52 0.06 -6.30
CA LYS A 212 4.86 0.13 -7.73
C LYS A 212 5.37 1.50 -8.16
N THR A 213 4.78 2.57 -7.62
CA THR A 213 5.21 3.93 -7.93
C THR A 213 6.59 4.22 -7.33
N LEU A 214 6.82 3.79 -6.09
CA LEU A 214 8.11 3.94 -5.41
C LEU A 214 9.20 3.12 -6.10
N THR A 215 8.92 1.85 -6.41
CA THR A 215 9.86 0.98 -7.13
C THR A 215 10.25 1.57 -8.48
N ALA A 216 9.28 2.01 -9.29
CA ALA A 216 9.56 2.63 -10.58
C ALA A 216 10.45 3.88 -10.47
N PHE A 217 10.24 4.68 -9.40
CA PHE A 217 11.06 5.86 -9.15
C PHE A 217 12.50 5.51 -8.76
N LEU A 218 12.70 4.48 -7.93
CA LEU A 218 14.03 4.00 -7.53
C LEU A 218 14.73 3.28 -8.69
N ASP A 219 14.02 2.41 -9.41
CA ASP A 219 14.56 1.67 -10.55
C ASP A 219 15.08 2.60 -11.66
N ALA A 220 14.43 3.73 -11.88
CA ALA A 220 14.90 4.74 -12.84
C ALA A 220 16.25 5.39 -12.43
N ARG A 221 16.71 5.19 -11.18
CA ARG A 221 17.93 5.79 -10.60
C ARG A 221 19.02 4.79 -10.30
N HIS A 222 18.70 3.49 -10.36
CA HIS A 222 19.65 2.39 -10.14
C HIS A 222 20.49 2.56 -8.85
N PRO A 223 19.89 2.75 -7.64
CA PRO A 223 20.68 2.96 -6.43
C PRO A 223 21.52 1.74 -6.10
N THR A 224 22.78 1.96 -5.74
CA THR A 224 23.77 0.92 -5.37
C THR A 224 24.02 0.84 -3.88
N SER A 225 23.47 1.76 -3.08
CA SER A 225 23.67 1.83 -1.63
C SER A 225 22.44 2.33 -0.90
N LEU A 226 22.32 1.96 0.38
CA LEU A 226 21.28 2.47 1.28
C LEU A 226 21.30 4.01 1.38
N GLN A 227 22.49 4.61 1.35
CA GLN A 227 22.64 6.06 1.41
C GLN A 227 22.02 6.74 0.18
N GLU A 228 22.22 6.18 -1.00
CA GLU A 228 21.60 6.68 -2.24
C GLU A 228 20.09 6.52 -2.18
N VAL A 229 19.58 5.37 -1.73
CA VAL A 229 18.13 5.17 -1.53
C VAL A 229 17.56 6.21 -0.58
N THR A 230 18.21 6.43 0.58
CA THR A 230 17.75 7.42 1.56
C THR A 230 17.63 8.82 0.96
N ARG A 231 18.60 9.23 0.14
CA ARG A 231 18.54 10.51 -0.59
C ARG A 231 17.39 10.53 -1.60
N PHE A 232 17.25 9.47 -2.40
CA PHE A 232 16.19 9.39 -3.40
C PHE A 232 14.79 9.32 -2.80
N LEU A 233 14.63 8.78 -1.59
CA LEU A 233 13.36 8.79 -0.88
C LEU A 233 12.92 10.21 -0.50
N VAL A 234 13.83 11.12 -0.21
CA VAL A 234 13.50 12.54 0.02
C VAL A 234 12.93 13.16 -1.26
N ASP A 235 13.60 12.94 -2.40
CA ASP A 235 13.16 13.44 -3.70
C ASP A 235 11.81 12.79 -4.12
N TYR A 236 11.66 11.50 -3.87
CA TYR A 236 10.41 10.77 -4.12
C TYR A 236 9.25 11.36 -3.33
N ARG A 237 9.38 11.51 -2.01
CA ARG A 237 8.32 12.07 -1.16
C ARG A 237 7.95 13.48 -1.57
N HIS A 238 8.94 14.32 -1.90
CA HIS A 238 8.65 15.66 -2.41
C HIS A 238 7.84 15.57 -3.70
N HIS A 239 8.29 14.80 -4.70
CA HIS A 239 7.57 14.63 -5.97
C HIS A 239 6.18 14.02 -5.77
N TYR A 240 6.07 12.96 -4.97
CA TYR A 240 4.81 12.27 -4.68
C TYR A 240 3.78 13.19 -4.03
N ASN A 241 4.20 13.97 -3.04
CA ASN A 241 3.30 14.82 -2.27
C ASN A 241 2.92 16.11 -3.02
N THR A 242 3.84 16.71 -3.81
CA THR A 242 3.64 18.07 -4.35
C THR A 242 3.38 18.10 -5.85
N ARG A 243 3.71 17.05 -6.60
CA ARG A 243 3.59 17.02 -8.07
C ARG A 243 2.63 15.97 -8.59
N ARG A 244 2.57 14.81 -7.91
CA ARG A 244 1.72 13.71 -8.34
C ARG A 244 0.26 13.98 -7.99
N ARG A 245 -0.56 14.22 -9.01
CA ARG A 245 -2.02 14.38 -8.80
C ARG A 245 -2.70 13.01 -8.69
N HIS A 246 -3.49 12.84 -7.64
CA HIS A 246 -4.09 11.56 -7.30
C HIS A 246 -5.54 11.48 -7.80
N GLN A 247 -5.84 10.48 -8.66
CA GLN A 247 -7.18 10.33 -9.28
C GLN A 247 -8.33 10.10 -8.26
N GLY A 248 -8.03 9.71 -7.03
CA GLY A 248 -9.00 9.59 -5.95
C GLY A 248 -9.29 10.89 -5.22
N LEU A 249 -8.45 11.91 -5.38
CA LEU A 249 -8.57 13.21 -4.73
C LEU A 249 -9.15 14.21 -5.73
N VAL A 250 -10.45 14.43 -5.68
CA VAL A 250 -11.18 15.24 -6.68
C VAL A 250 -11.72 16.52 -6.04
N LYS A 251 -11.41 17.67 -6.66
CA LYS A 251 -12.02 18.97 -6.35
C LYS A 251 -12.60 19.57 -7.64
N GLY A 252 -13.91 19.53 -7.77
CA GLY A 252 -14.58 19.91 -9.02
C GLY A 252 -14.15 18.97 -10.17
N ARG A 253 -13.57 19.54 -11.23
CA ARG A 253 -13.06 18.79 -12.41
C ARG A 253 -11.58 18.42 -12.33
N PHE A 254 -10.87 18.86 -11.31
CA PHE A 254 -9.42 18.67 -11.17
C PHE A 254 -9.11 17.63 -10.09
N HIS A 255 -7.93 17.04 -10.21
CA HIS A 255 -7.37 16.18 -9.18
C HIS A 255 -6.38 16.98 -8.33
N LEU A 256 -6.39 16.72 -7.02
CA LEU A 256 -5.45 17.32 -6.08
C LEU A 256 -4.16 16.50 -5.99
N THR A 257 -3.07 17.16 -5.64
CA THR A 257 -1.90 16.50 -5.07
C THR A 257 -2.19 16.09 -3.63
N PRO A 258 -1.46 15.12 -3.05
CA PRO A 258 -1.58 14.78 -1.64
C PRO A 258 -1.38 15.98 -0.70
N GLN A 259 -0.44 16.88 -1.01
CA GLN A 259 -0.20 18.08 -0.24
C GLN A 259 -1.39 19.06 -0.28
N GLU A 260 -1.95 19.32 -1.47
CA GLU A 260 -3.15 20.15 -1.61
C GLU A 260 -4.35 19.56 -0.86
N ALA A 261 -4.48 18.21 -0.86
CA ALA A 261 -5.53 17.54 -0.11
C ALA A 261 -5.30 17.61 1.40
N TRP A 262 -4.05 17.46 1.86
CA TRP A 262 -3.69 17.64 3.26
C TRP A 262 -4.03 19.02 3.80
N GLU A 263 -3.80 20.05 3.02
CA GLU A 263 -4.11 21.44 3.38
C GLU A 263 -5.62 21.72 3.35
N ALA A 264 -6.36 21.08 2.44
CA ALA A 264 -7.78 21.35 2.22
C ALA A 264 -8.74 20.50 3.08
N PHE A 265 -8.33 19.30 3.51
CA PHE A 265 -9.21 18.39 4.25
C PHE A 265 -9.20 18.69 5.75
N PRO A 266 -10.32 18.42 6.45
CA PRO A 266 -10.34 18.48 7.91
C PRO A 266 -9.29 17.54 8.50
N LYS A 267 -8.79 17.85 9.68
CA LYS A 267 -7.88 16.99 10.43
C LYS A 267 -8.59 16.40 11.63
N ALA A 268 -8.42 15.11 11.82
CA ALA A 268 -8.88 14.45 13.03
C ALA A 268 -8.11 14.96 14.25
N GLU A 269 -8.81 15.12 15.36
CA GLU A 269 -8.18 15.48 16.62
C GLU A 269 -7.27 14.33 17.10
N PRO A 270 -6.07 14.65 17.62
CA PRO A 270 -5.17 13.62 18.12
C PRO A 270 -5.79 12.89 19.33
N PRO A 271 -5.44 11.62 19.56
CA PRO A 271 -5.86 10.90 20.76
C PRO A 271 -5.49 11.65 22.04
N THR A 272 -6.40 11.69 23.00
CA THR A 272 -6.20 12.42 24.29
C THR A 272 -5.80 11.52 25.43
N SER A 273 -5.92 10.21 25.29
CA SER A 273 -5.63 9.22 26.32
C SER A 273 -5.15 7.90 25.75
N PRO A 274 -4.29 7.17 26.45
CA PRO A 274 -3.89 5.83 26.04
C PRO A 274 -5.08 4.89 25.87
N VAL A 275 -4.95 3.93 24.94
CA VAL A 275 -5.90 2.83 24.78
C VAL A 275 -5.49 1.69 25.69
N ASN A 276 -6.44 1.17 26.48
CA ASN A 276 -6.18 -0.03 27.28
C ASN A 276 -5.88 -1.22 26.34
N PRO A 277 -4.79 -1.99 26.54
CA PRO A 277 -4.45 -3.15 25.71
C PRO A 277 -5.55 -4.20 25.62
N ASP A 278 -6.33 -4.43 26.67
CA ASP A 278 -7.47 -5.37 26.64
C ASP A 278 -8.60 -4.88 25.72
N VAL A 279 -8.85 -3.56 25.74
CA VAL A 279 -9.82 -2.93 24.84
C VAL A 279 -9.33 -3.01 23.38
N LEU A 280 -8.05 -2.76 23.15
CA LEU A 280 -7.43 -2.91 21.82
C LEU A 280 -7.56 -4.35 21.32
N TRP A 281 -7.21 -5.33 22.17
CA TRP A 281 -7.34 -6.75 21.85
C TRP A 281 -8.77 -7.13 21.42
N ASN A 282 -9.77 -6.69 22.19
CA ASN A 282 -11.17 -6.95 21.88
C ASN A 282 -11.63 -6.28 20.58
N LYS A 283 -11.16 -5.05 20.30
CA LYS A 283 -11.45 -4.36 19.03
C LYS A 283 -10.86 -5.11 17.83
N ILE A 284 -9.62 -5.53 17.90
CA ILE A 284 -8.96 -6.30 16.85
C ILE A 284 -9.67 -7.66 16.67
N ALA A 285 -10.05 -8.32 17.77
CA ALA A 285 -10.79 -9.60 17.74
C ALA A 285 -12.14 -9.47 17.04
N THR A 286 -12.88 -8.40 17.33
CA THR A 286 -14.19 -8.12 16.71
C THR A 286 -14.02 -7.84 15.22
N TYR A 287 -13.10 -6.96 14.87
CA TYR A 287 -12.81 -6.63 13.48
C TYR A 287 -12.39 -7.86 12.67
N TYR A 288 -11.59 -8.75 13.26
CA TYR A 288 -11.19 -10.01 12.63
C TYR A 288 -12.37 -10.93 12.36
N LYS A 289 -13.28 -11.09 13.33
CA LYS A 289 -14.50 -11.91 13.19
C LYS A 289 -15.42 -11.37 12.10
N ASP A 290 -15.66 -10.06 12.08
CA ASP A 290 -16.55 -9.42 11.13
C ASP A 290 -16.00 -9.54 9.71
N THR A 291 -14.67 -9.40 9.55
CA THR A 291 -14.01 -9.51 8.26
C THR A 291 -14.04 -10.92 7.69
N ILE A 292 -13.88 -11.96 8.55
CA ILE A 292 -14.00 -13.36 8.11
C ILE A 292 -15.45 -13.67 7.75
N ALA A 293 -16.43 -13.17 8.51
CA ALA A 293 -17.84 -13.37 8.22
C ALA A 293 -18.24 -12.75 6.86
N ASP A 294 -17.77 -11.54 6.56
CA ASP A 294 -17.99 -10.88 5.27
C ASP A 294 -17.32 -11.59 4.09
N SER A 295 -16.15 -12.21 4.32
CA SER A 295 -15.43 -12.96 3.28
C SER A 295 -16.05 -14.32 2.99
N ALA A 296 -16.78 -14.89 3.93
CA ALA A 296 -17.45 -16.18 3.81
C ALA A 296 -18.74 -16.15 2.96
N GLY A 297 -19.22 -14.99 2.50
CA GLY A 297 -20.39 -14.81 1.60
C GLY A 297 -21.60 -15.65 2.02
N PRO A 298 -22.84 -15.32 1.65
CA PRO A 298 -23.97 -16.17 1.94
C PRO A 298 -23.74 -17.55 1.31
N ALA A 299 -23.75 -18.60 2.12
CA ALA A 299 -23.56 -19.98 1.71
C ALA A 299 -24.45 -20.28 0.49
N GLY A 300 -23.81 -20.39 -0.68
CA GLY A 300 -24.51 -20.74 -1.91
C GLY A 300 -25.18 -22.10 -1.73
N ALA A 301 -26.48 -22.15 -1.98
CA ALA A 301 -27.27 -23.38 -1.99
C ALA A 301 -26.53 -24.44 -2.83
N ALA A 302 -26.20 -25.55 -2.20
CA ALA A 302 -25.60 -26.70 -2.85
C ALA A 302 -26.55 -27.19 -3.94
N THR A 303 -26.13 -27.11 -5.20
CA THR A 303 -26.75 -27.86 -6.30
C THR A 303 -26.41 -29.33 -6.11
N PRO A 304 -27.36 -30.26 -6.31
CA PRO A 304 -27.11 -31.69 -6.19
C PRO A 304 -26.17 -32.14 -7.31
N THR A 305 -25.05 -32.73 -6.94
CA THR A 305 -24.13 -33.41 -7.85
C THR A 305 -24.74 -34.72 -8.34
N ASP A 306 -24.80 -34.89 -9.65
CA ASP A 306 -25.09 -36.15 -10.32
C ASP A 306 -23.98 -37.19 -10.01
N PRO A 307 -24.37 -38.45 -9.72
CA PRO A 307 -23.41 -39.51 -9.46
C PRO A 307 -23.13 -40.29 -10.75
N HIS A 308 -22.11 -39.98 -11.53
CA HIS A 308 -21.45 -40.92 -12.45
C HIS A 308 -20.19 -40.35 -13.07
N SER A 309 -19.01 -40.76 -12.55
CA SER A 309 -17.87 -41.21 -13.37
C SER A 309 -16.78 -41.80 -12.45
N THR A 310 -16.69 -43.12 -12.54
CA THR A 310 -15.55 -43.96 -12.13
C THR A 310 -14.37 -43.76 -13.08
N THR A 311 -13.14 -43.72 -12.56
CA THR A 311 -11.97 -44.57 -12.84
C THR A 311 -10.69 -43.93 -12.35
N SER A 312 -10.10 -44.48 -11.34
CA SER A 312 -8.85 -45.26 -11.23
C SER A 312 -7.55 -44.60 -11.74
N ALA A 313 -6.61 -44.38 -10.83
CA ALA A 313 -5.30 -45.01 -10.75
C ALA A 313 -4.38 -44.39 -9.69
N SER A 314 -4.08 -45.18 -8.73
CA SER A 314 -2.84 -45.39 -7.95
C SER A 314 -1.58 -44.60 -8.36
N HIS A 315 -0.91 -43.96 -7.39
CA HIS A 315 0.49 -44.24 -7.08
C HIS A 315 0.81 -43.86 -5.64
N GLN A 316 1.46 -44.81 -4.99
CA GLN A 316 1.98 -44.81 -3.63
C GLN A 316 3.33 -44.08 -3.54
N ASP A 317 3.65 -43.74 -2.24
CA ASP A 317 4.98 -43.58 -1.64
C ASP A 317 5.66 -42.23 -1.83
N THR A 318 6.04 -41.54 -0.79
CA THR A 318 7.04 -41.91 0.22
C THR A 318 6.95 -40.99 1.44
N ILE A 319 6.96 -41.62 2.62
CA ILE A 319 7.10 -40.98 3.93
C ILE A 319 8.56 -40.52 4.08
N SER A 320 8.77 -39.21 4.29
CA SER A 320 10.06 -38.69 4.78
C SER A 320 9.85 -38.17 6.20
N THR A 321 10.35 -38.94 7.14
CA THR A 321 10.45 -38.59 8.56
C THR A 321 11.59 -37.62 8.77
N ALA A 322 11.28 -36.37 9.17
CA ALA A 322 12.26 -35.47 9.75
C ALA A 322 12.39 -35.71 11.27
N PRO A 323 13.60 -35.64 11.85
CA PRO A 323 13.79 -35.89 13.27
C PRO A 323 13.29 -34.70 14.12
N PRO A 324 12.90 -34.94 15.39
CA PRO A 324 12.43 -33.87 16.28
C PRO A 324 13.57 -32.93 16.65
N SER A 325 13.39 -31.62 16.42
CA SER A 325 14.28 -30.58 16.90
C SER A 325 14.13 -30.45 18.42
N VAL A 326 15.17 -30.84 19.14
CA VAL A 326 15.32 -30.59 20.57
C VAL A 326 15.75 -29.13 20.74
N SER A 327 14.86 -28.27 21.24
CA SER A 327 15.22 -26.93 21.68
C SER A 327 16.02 -26.99 22.99
N PRO A 328 17.16 -26.30 23.09
CA PRO A 328 17.89 -26.24 24.36
C PRO A 328 17.11 -25.39 25.38
N SER A 329 16.73 -25.98 26.48
CA SER A 329 16.18 -25.27 27.64
C SER A 329 17.28 -24.46 28.33
N LEU A 330 17.05 -23.15 28.47
CA LEU A 330 17.90 -22.25 29.29
C LEU A 330 17.81 -22.61 30.77
N PRO A 331 18.91 -22.45 31.54
CA PRO A 331 18.92 -22.80 32.96
C PRO A 331 18.01 -21.86 33.76
N THR A 332 17.13 -22.43 34.54
CA THR A 332 16.26 -21.72 35.50
C THR A 332 17.12 -21.26 36.68
N ILE A 333 17.23 -19.98 36.92
CA ILE A 333 17.84 -19.41 38.13
C ILE A 333 16.76 -19.33 39.20
N PRO A 334 16.86 -20.09 40.32
CA PRO A 334 15.85 -20.03 41.37
C PRO A 334 15.96 -18.73 42.16
N GLY A 335 14.85 -17.99 42.27
CA GLY A 335 14.67 -17.04 43.36
C GLY A 335 14.70 -15.55 43.03
N GLN A 336 14.74 -15.14 41.78
CA GLN A 336 14.58 -13.73 41.44
C GLN A 336 13.53 -13.53 40.37
N ASN A 337 12.43 -12.89 40.75
CA ASN A 337 11.44 -12.33 39.80
C ASN A 337 11.65 -10.80 39.78
N PRO A 338 12.58 -10.29 38.96
CA PRO A 338 12.92 -8.87 38.90
C PRO A 338 11.80 -7.98 38.37
N TRP A 339 10.70 -8.59 37.91
CA TRP A 339 9.60 -7.89 37.21
C TRP A 339 8.33 -7.77 38.07
N GLY A 340 8.26 -8.35 39.27
CA GLY A 340 7.05 -8.37 40.07
C GLY A 340 5.87 -9.13 39.43
N LEU A 341 6.16 -10.01 38.46
CA LEU A 341 5.14 -10.78 37.73
C LEU A 341 4.62 -11.96 38.58
N PRO A 342 3.39 -12.46 38.35
CA PRO A 342 2.87 -13.63 39.05
C PRO A 342 3.79 -14.86 38.92
N ALA A 343 3.78 -15.74 39.91
CA ALA A 343 4.69 -16.89 40.00
C ALA A 343 4.64 -17.91 38.88
N GLU A 344 3.60 -17.86 38.03
CA GLU A 344 3.39 -18.77 36.88
C GLU A 344 3.80 -18.12 35.54
N THR A 345 4.62 -17.08 35.56
CA THR A 345 5.05 -16.39 34.35
C THR A 345 6.26 -17.08 33.72
N THR A 346 6.15 -17.52 32.48
CA THR A 346 7.26 -18.08 31.69
C THR A 346 7.70 -17.10 30.63
N ILE A 347 9.03 -16.94 30.51
CA ILE A 347 9.64 -16.13 29.44
C ILE A 347 10.19 -17.09 28.39
N ASP A 348 9.80 -16.95 27.13
CA ASP A 348 10.36 -17.75 26.05
C ASP A 348 11.71 -17.20 25.54
N ASN A 349 12.37 -17.95 24.66
CA ASN A 349 13.70 -17.60 24.13
C ASN A 349 13.72 -16.30 23.30
N ASN A 350 12.57 -15.72 22.99
CA ASN A 350 12.42 -14.49 22.22
C ASN A 350 12.07 -13.29 23.13
N GLY A 351 12.08 -13.47 24.46
CA GLY A 351 11.74 -12.42 25.41
C GLY A 351 10.23 -12.13 25.53
N VAL A 352 9.37 -13.09 25.16
CA VAL A 352 7.92 -12.96 25.26
C VAL A 352 7.43 -13.51 26.59
N VAL A 353 6.62 -12.72 27.30
CA VAL A 353 6.04 -13.07 28.61
C VAL A 353 4.56 -13.36 28.45
N SER A 354 4.10 -14.47 28.99
CA SER A 354 2.68 -14.79 29.10
C SER A 354 2.16 -14.41 30.49
N VAL A 355 1.24 -13.45 30.56
CA VAL A 355 0.60 -13.01 31.82
C VAL A 355 -0.91 -13.18 31.64
N CYS A 356 -1.52 -14.00 32.49
CA CYS A 356 -2.96 -14.27 32.46
C CYS A 356 -3.51 -14.67 31.07
N GLY A 357 -2.75 -15.46 30.31
CA GLY A 357 -3.13 -15.89 28.96
C GLY A 357 -2.85 -14.90 27.83
N THR A 358 -2.40 -13.68 28.16
CA THR A 358 -1.97 -12.67 27.20
C THR A 358 -0.46 -12.69 27.09
N ARG A 359 0.07 -12.84 25.86
CA ARG A 359 1.51 -12.75 25.60
C ARG A 359 1.91 -11.31 25.34
N VAL A 360 2.97 -10.87 26.02
CA VAL A 360 3.55 -9.52 25.88
C VAL A 360 5.04 -9.68 25.60
N GLU A 361 5.51 -9.09 24.52
CA GLU A 361 6.93 -9.10 24.16
C GLU A 361 7.69 -8.04 24.98
N LEU A 362 8.80 -8.43 25.65
CA LEU A 362 9.61 -7.52 26.45
C LEU A 362 10.81 -7.03 25.64
N THR A 363 11.07 -5.72 25.66
CA THR A 363 12.23 -5.15 24.96
C THR A 363 13.55 -5.48 25.70
N PRO A 364 14.67 -5.66 24.97
CA PRO A 364 15.99 -5.91 25.53
C PRO A 364 16.54 -4.76 26.42
N PHE A 365 15.93 -3.59 26.37
CA PHE A 365 16.40 -2.40 27.13
C PHE A 365 16.12 -2.44 28.63
N VAL A 366 15.42 -3.47 29.10
CA VAL A 366 15.14 -3.63 30.54
C VAL A 366 16.25 -4.43 31.26
N TRP A 367 17.28 -4.84 30.50
CA TRP A 367 18.47 -5.52 31.03
C TRP A 367 19.62 -4.53 31.26
N THR A 368 19.54 -3.72 32.29
CA THR A 368 20.71 -3.17 32.94
C THR A 368 20.69 -3.63 34.38
N PRO A 369 21.81 -4.26 34.88
CA PRO A 369 21.91 -4.76 36.24
C PRO A 369 21.87 -3.65 37.27
#